data_05afe3189c74b99c92b500cf941bf890
#
_entry.id   05afe3189c74b99c92b500cf941bf890
#
_cell.length_a   1.000
_cell.length_b   1.000
_cell.length_c   1.000
_cell.angle_alpha   90.00
_cell.angle_beta   90.00
_cell.angle_gamma   90.00
#
_symmetry.space_group_name_H-M   'P 1'
#
loop_
_entity.id
_entity.type
_entity.pdbx_description
1 polymer ?
#
loop_
_entity_poly.entity_id
_entity_poly.type
_entity_poly.pdbx_seq_one_letter_code
_entity_poly.pdbx_strand_id
1 'polypeptide(L)'
;MAEHKVQRRLAAILAADIAGYSRLMGEDEVATVRALKGHQAAVLPLVAEFGGRIIDTAGDGILAEFPSALGAVQCATRLQEVMAARNADQPENRRMRFRIGINLGDVIHDEARIYGDGINVAARLESIAEPGGICVSEDVYRQIRDKLAVPCRDLGAKELKNIARPVHVYALDTGAPRAAWRRKLSFRLRPMLLLAAVLALLAAAVPLVWQRLGKPDGGAAYLRGGHGSSNRRHPG
;
A
#
# COMPACT_ATOMS: atom_id res chain seq x y z
N MET A 1 0.77 47.61 -10.57
CA MET A 1 1.02 46.23 -10.20
C MET A 1 -0.17 45.75 -9.41
N ALA A 2 -0.98 44.83 -9.92
CA ALA A 2 -2.10 44.27 -9.17
C ALA A 2 -1.50 43.37 -8.06
N GLU A 3 -1.84 43.70 -6.83
CA GLU A 3 -1.43 42.93 -5.65
C GLU A 3 -2.11 41.55 -5.78
N HIS A 4 -1.30 40.50 -5.96
CA HIS A 4 -1.77 39.12 -6.07
C HIS A 4 -2.36 38.71 -4.72
N LYS A 5 -3.67 38.70 -4.61
CA LYS A 5 -4.39 38.38 -3.39
C LYS A 5 -4.43 36.86 -3.22
N VAL A 6 -3.40 36.33 -2.55
CA VAL A 6 -3.39 34.94 -2.11
C VAL A 6 -4.55 34.72 -1.14
N GLN A 7 -5.52 33.89 -1.53
CA GLN A 7 -6.64 33.54 -0.68
C GLN A 7 -6.43 32.17 -0.05
N ARG A 8 -6.43 32.13 1.28
CA ARG A 8 -6.42 30.87 2.05
C ARG A 8 -7.85 30.56 2.47
N ARG A 9 -8.28 29.32 2.25
CA ARG A 9 -9.60 28.84 2.68
C ARG A 9 -9.54 27.37 3.08
N LEU A 10 -10.44 26.96 3.99
CA LEU A 10 -10.68 25.59 4.35
C LEU A 10 -11.50 24.91 3.25
N ALA A 11 -11.03 23.77 2.74
CA ALA A 11 -11.73 22.98 1.73
C ALA A 11 -11.52 21.48 1.96
N ALA A 12 -12.47 20.67 1.52
CA ALA A 12 -12.28 19.24 1.43
C ALA A 12 -11.63 18.92 0.08
N ILE A 13 -10.49 18.25 0.13
CA ILE A 13 -9.71 17.83 -1.05
C ILE A 13 -9.92 16.35 -1.27
N LEU A 14 -10.32 15.99 -2.48
CA LEU A 14 -10.42 14.64 -2.97
C LEU A 14 -9.29 14.38 -3.95
N ALA A 15 -8.46 13.39 -3.67
CA ALA A 15 -7.47 12.84 -4.57
C ALA A 15 -7.88 11.41 -4.93
N ALA A 16 -7.83 11.06 -6.22
CA ALA A 16 -8.13 9.72 -6.69
C ALA A 16 -7.16 9.31 -7.80
N ASP A 17 -6.77 8.03 -7.85
CA ASP A 17 -6.02 7.43 -8.95
C ASP A 17 -6.51 6.00 -9.24
N ILE A 18 -6.11 5.43 -10.36
CA ILE A 18 -6.44 4.05 -10.73
C ILE A 18 -5.37 3.09 -10.23
N ALA A 19 -5.76 2.18 -9.34
CA ALA A 19 -4.88 1.17 -8.80
C ALA A 19 -4.26 0.29 -9.90
N GLY A 20 -2.93 0.31 -10.00
CA GLY A 20 -2.19 -0.51 -10.98
C GLY A 20 -2.29 -0.01 -12.43
N TYR A 21 -2.53 1.29 -12.66
CA TYR A 21 -2.63 1.88 -13.98
C TYR A 21 -1.39 1.60 -14.86
N SER A 22 -0.19 1.74 -14.31
CA SER A 22 1.06 1.45 -15.05
C SER A 22 1.14 0.00 -15.56
N ARG A 23 0.57 -0.97 -14.81
CA ARG A 23 0.48 -2.37 -15.26
C ARG A 23 -0.46 -2.50 -16.46
N LEU A 24 -1.65 -1.87 -16.39
CA LEU A 24 -2.62 -1.87 -17.48
C LEU A 24 -2.05 -1.23 -18.75
N MET A 25 -1.32 -0.13 -18.61
CA MET A 25 -0.60 0.53 -19.71
C MET A 25 0.46 -0.39 -20.33
N GLY A 26 1.21 -1.12 -19.53
CA GLY A 26 2.21 -2.07 -20.01
C GLY A 26 1.62 -3.31 -20.72
N GLU A 27 0.37 -3.71 -20.39
CA GLU A 27 -0.30 -4.82 -21.05
C GLU A 27 -0.95 -4.44 -22.38
N ASP A 28 -1.64 -3.27 -22.44
CA ASP A 28 -2.32 -2.77 -23.65
C ASP A 28 -2.58 -1.26 -23.49
N GLU A 29 -1.66 -0.44 -23.98
CA GLU A 29 -1.71 1.01 -23.86
C GLU A 29 -2.95 1.62 -24.51
N VAL A 30 -3.28 1.22 -25.74
CA VAL A 30 -4.38 1.81 -26.52
C VAL A 30 -5.73 1.49 -25.87
N ALA A 31 -5.95 0.24 -25.48
CA ALA A 31 -7.18 -0.16 -24.82
C ALA A 31 -7.30 0.50 -23.43
N THR A 32 -6.18 0.65 -22.70
CA THR A 32 -6.15 1.28 -21.38
C THR A 32 -6.51 2.78 -21.48
N VAL A 33 -5.93 3.52 -22.41
CA VAL A 33 -6.25 4.94 -22.61
C VAL A 33 -7.71 5.12 -23.06
N ARG A 34 -8.22 4.24 -23.94
CA ARG A 34 -9.64 4.28 -24.33
C ARG A 34 -10.57 4.04 -23.17
N ALA A 35 -10.28 3.02 -22.33
CA ALA A 35 -11.05 2.72 -21.14
C ALA A 35 -11.02 3.88 -20.14
N LEU A 36 -9.82 4.46 -19.87
CA LEU A 36 -9.65 5.61 -19.00
C LEU A 36 -10.53 6.78 -19.44
N LYS A 37 -10.48 7.17 -20.72
CA LYS A 37 -11.34 8.26 -21.25
C LYS A 37 -12.82 7.97 -21.04
N GLY A 38 -13.26 6.73 -21.28
CA GLY A 38 -14.62 6.32 -21.03
C GLY A 38 -15.02 6.39 -19.56
N HIS A 39 -14.11 6.05 -18.63
CA HIS A 39 -14.33 6.18 -17.19
C HIS A 39 -14.35 7.65 -16.77
N GLN A 40 -13.38 8.46 -17.20
CA GLN A 40 -13.34 9.89 -16.92
C GLN A 40 -14.62 10.60 -17.38
N ALA A 41 -15.11 10.32 -18.59
CA ALA A 41 -16.37 10.87 -19.09
C ALA A 41 -17.59 10.54 -18.21
N ALA A 42 -17.57 9.40 -17.49
CA ALA A 42 -18.65 8.99 -16.60
C ALA A 42 -18.52 9.58 -15.19
N VAL A 43 -17.27 9.80 -14.68
CA VAL A 43 -17.06 10.16 -13.28
C VAL A 43 -16.76 11.65 -13.06
N LEU A 44 -16.14 12.35 -14.01
CA LEU A 44 -15.80 13.76 -13.84
C LEU A 44 -17.03 14.67 -13.65
N PRO A 45 -18.18 14.45 -14.32
CA PRO A 45 -19.38 15.24 -14.08
C PRO A 45 -19.91 15.15 -12.63
N LEU A 46 -19.67 14.02 -11.95
CA LEU A 46 -20.10 13.84 -10.55
C LEU A 46 -19.48 14.88 -9.62
N VAL A 47 -18.26 15.33 -9.91
CA VAL A 47 -17.59 16.35 -9.08
C VAL A 47 -18.45 17.62 -9.00
N ALA A 48 -18.94 18.12 -10.14
CA ALA A 48 -19.81 19.30 -10.18
C ALA A 48 -21.21 19.02 -9.59
N GLU A 49 -21.76 17.82 -9.81
CA GLU A 49 -23.06 17.41 -9.26
C GLU A 49 -23.07 17.46 -7.73
N PHE A 50 -21.96 17.11 -7.08
CA PHE A 50 -21.81 17.20 -5.63
C PHE A 50 -21.19 18.52 -5.15
N GLY A 51 -21.21 19.57 -5.97
CA GLY A 51 -20.77 20.92 -5.63
C GLY A 51 -19.25 21.09 -5.58
N GLY A 52 -18.49 20.18 -6.13
CA GLY A 52 -17.04 20.26 -6.23
C GLY A 52 -16.53 20.94 -7.49
N ARG A 53 -15.25 21.19 -7.52
CA ARG A 53 -14.50 21.72 -8.66
C ARG A 53 -13.30 20.86 -8.94
N ILE A 54 -13.12 20.45 -10.20
CA ILE A 54 -11.91 19.75 -10.64
C ILE A 54 -10.75 20.74 -10.68
N ILE A 55 -9.63 20.36 -10.08
CA ILE A 55 -8.39 21.12 -10.07
C ILE A 55 -7.42 20.59 -11.11
N ASP A 56 -7.27 19.26 -11.18
CA ASP A 56 -6.36 18.59 -12.10
C ASP A 56 -6.86 17.19 -12.45
N THR A 57 -6.53 16.74 -13.66
CA THR A 57 -6.81 15.40 -14.19
C THR A 57 -5.60 14.85 -14.91
N ALA A 58 -4.40 15.04 -14.35
CA ALA A 58 -3.17 14.55 -14.95
C ALA A 58 -3.11 13.02 -14.96
N GLY A 59 -2.97 12.42 -16.14
CA GLY A 59 -2.92 10.96 -16.32
C GLY A 59 -4.22 10.28 -15.89
N ASP A 60 -4.13 9.30 -15.00
CA ASP A 60 -5.25 8.58 -14.41
C ASP A 60 -5.78 9.22 -13.11
N GLY A 61 -5.11 10.29 -12.65
CA GLY A 61 -5.46 10.99 -11.43
C GLY A 61 -6.64 11.94 -11.57
N ILE A 62 -7.33 12.19 -10.47
CA ILE A 62 -8.33 13.23 -10.30
C ILE A 62 -8.02 13.97 -9.00
N LEU A 63 -7.84 15.27 -9.09
CA LEU A 63 -7.75 16.16 -7.94
C LEU A 63 -8.94 17.13 -7.98
N ALA A 64 -9.74 17.13 -6.94
CA ALA A 64 -10.91 18.00 -6.83
C ALA A 64 -11.01 18.62 -5.46
N GLU A 65 -11.62 19.81 -5.38
CA GLU A 65 -11.95 20.48 -4.13
C GLU A 65 -13.46 20.61 -3.96
N PHE A 66 -13.91 20.59 -2.72
CA PHE A 66 -15.29 20.71 -2.32
C PHE A 66 -15.42 21.70 -1.16
N PRO A 67 -16.49 22.51 -1.14
CA PRO A 67 -16.76 23.42 -0.02
C PRO A 67 -17.18 22.66 1.26
N SER A 68 -17.51 21.36 1.17
CA SER A 68 -17.89 20.53 2.30
C SER A 68 -17.32 19.13 2.22
N ALA A 69 -16.93 18.58 3.38
CA ALA A 69 -16.51 17.19 3.51
C ALA A 69 -17.64 16.21 3.14
N LEU A 70 -18.88 16.56 3.42
CA LEU A 70 -20.05 15.75 3.08
C LEU A 70 -20.19 15.59 1.56
N GLY A 71 -20.11 16.68 0.79
CA GLY A 71 -20.17 16.62 -0.67
C GLY A 71 -19.02 15.81 -1.27
N ALA A 72 -17.80 15.98 -0.76
CA ALA A 72 -16.64 15.20 -1.20
C ALA A 72 -16.84 13.69 -0.99
N VAL A 73 -17.35 13.28 0.18
CA VAL A 73 -17.58 11.87 0.49
C VAL A 73 -18.74 11.29 -0.32
N GLN A 74 -19.82 12.03 -0.52
CA GLN A 74 -20.94 11.60 -1.38
C GLN A 74 -20.48 11.42 -2.82
N CYS A 75 -19.70 12.37 -3.36
CA CYS A 75 -19.08 12.24 -4.68
C CYS A 75 -18.23 10.99 -4.79
N ALA A 76 -17.32 10.77 -3.83
CA ALA A 76 -16.42 9.61 -3.80
C ALA A 76 -17.20 8.28 -3.76
N THR A 77 -18.23 8.19 -2.93
CA THR A 77 -19.09 7.00 -2.85
C THR A 77 -19.78 6.74 -4.19
N ARG A 78 -20.39 7.78 -4.77
CA ARG A 78 -21.05 7.67 -6.07
C ARG A 78 -20.09 7.30 -7.19
N LEU A 79 -18.86 7.82 -7.16
CA LEU A 79 -17.79 7.47 -8.10
C LEU A 79 -17.47 5.98 -8.00
N GLN A 80 -17.30 5.43 -6.80
CA GLN A 80 -17.02 4.01 -6.61
C GLN A 80 -18.19 3.12 -7.08
N GLU A 81 -19.43 3.51 -6.86
CA GLU A 81 -20.61 2.80 -7.36
C GLU A 81 -20.65 2.75 -8.89
N VAL A 82 -20.44 3.89 -9.55
CA VAL A 82 -20.37 3.97 -11.03
C VAL A 82 -19.26 3.10 -11.57
N MET A 83 -18.08 3.12 -10.92
CA MET A 83 -16.96 2.30 -11.34
C MET A 83 -17.21 0.80 -11.09
N ALA A 84 -17.86 0.44 -9.99
CA ALA A 84 -18.25 -0.96 -9.73
C ALA A 84 -19.20 -1.49 -10.83
N ALA A 85 -20.21 -0.71 -11.19
CA ALA A 85 -21.14 -1.08 -12.26
C ALA A 85 -20.42 -1.23 -13.62
N ARG A 86 -19.51 -0.30 -13.97
CA ARG A 86 -18.74 -0.36 -15.22
C ARG A 86 -17.73 -1.51 -15.28
N ASN A 87 -17.28 -1.98 -14.14
CA ASN A 87 -16.37 -3.11 -14.00
C ASN A 87 -17.08 -4.47 -13.95
N ALA A 88 -18.42 -4.53 -13.85
CA ALA A 88 -19.16 -5.76 -13.63
C ALA A 88 -18.84 -6.82 -14.69
N ASP A 89 -18.87 -6.43 -15.96
CA ASP A 89 -18.64 -7.31 -17.10
C ASP A 89 -17.16 -7.35 -17.56
N GLN A 90 -16.27 -6.67 -16.83
CA GLN A 90 -14.85 -6.67 -17.18
C GLN A 90 -14.11 -7.82 -16.49
N PRO A 91 -13.20 -8.52 -17.17
CA PRO A 91 -12.33 -9.49 -16.53
C PRO A 91 -11.46 -8.80 -15.45
N GLU A 92 -11.18 -9.53 -14.37
CA GLU A 92 -10.54 -8.99 -13.15
C GLU A 92 -9.24 -8.24 -13.44
N ASN A 93 -8.42 -8.75 -14.37
CA ASN A 93 -7.14 -8.16 -14.75
C ASN A 93 -7.28 -6.85 -15.54
N ARG A 94 -8.46 -6.55 -16.10
CA ARG A 94 -8.75 -5.32 -16.85
C ARG A 94 -9.57 -4.29 -16.08
N ARG A 95 -10.04 -4.64 -14.88
CA ARG A 95 -10.84 -3.73 -14.04
C ARG A 95 -10.02 -2.54 -13.59
N MET A 96 -10.58 -1.35 -13.79
CA MET A 96 -10.04 -0.09 -13.28
C MET A 96 -10.75 0.29 -11.99
N ARG A 97 -10.04 0.32 -10.87
CA ARG A 97 -10.57 0.65 -9.56
C ARG A 97 -9.85 1.87 -9.02
N PHE A 98 -10.61 2.91 -8.69
CA PHE A 98 -10.03 4.07 -8.04
C PHE A 98 -9.65 3.77 -6.59
N ARG A 99 -8.52 4.34 -6.15
CA ARG A 99 -8.22 4.58 -4.74
C ARG A 99 -8.55 6.04 -4.49
N ILE A 100 -9.22 6.34 -3.39
CA ILE A 100 -9.65 7.70 -3.11
C ILE A 100 -9.20 8.09 -1.71
N GLY A 101 -8.57 9.27 -1.60
CA GLY A 101 -8.21 9.92 -0.35
C GLY A 101 -8.93 11.26 -0.20
N ILE A 102 -9.52 11.52 0.97
CA ILE A 102 -10.20 12.78 1.24
C ILE A 102 -9.67 13.38 2.53
N ASN A 103 -9.26 14.65 2.44
CA ASN A 103 -8.80 15.42 3.59
C ASN A 103 -9.49 16.77 3.66
N LEU A 104 -9.73 17.27 4.86
CA LEU A 104 -10.20 18.64 5.13
C LEU A 104 -9.00 19.45 5.59
N GLY A 105 -8.66 20.52 4.88
CA GLY A 105 -7.49 21.33 5.21
C GLY A 105 -7.47 22.69 4.51
N ASP A 106 -6.54 23.52 4.93
CA ASP A 106 -6.30 24.82 4.30
C ASP A 106 -5.71 24.67 2.91
N VAL A 107 -6.26 25.37 1.96
CA VAL A 107 -5.74 25.51 0.60
C VAL A 107 -5.51 26.97 0.26
N ILE A 108 -4.45 27.19 -0.50
CA ILE A 108 -4.07 28.48 -1.03
C ILE A 108 -4.41 28.49 -2.51
N HIS A 109 -5.25 29.45 -2.92
CA HIS A 109 -5.56 29.69 -4.32
C HIS A 109 -4.61 30.73 -4.89
N ASP A 110 -3.91 30.36 -5.96
CA ASP A 110 -3.06 31.24 -6.74
C ASP A 110 -3.41 31.04 -8.23
N GLU A 111 -4.15 31.97 -8.77
CA GLU A 111 -4.75 31.91 -10.11
C GLU A 111 -5.54 30.60 -10.37
N ALA A 112 -5.00 29.72 -11.24
CA ALA A 112 -5.62 28.44 -11.62
C ALA A 112 -5.11 27.25 -10.77
N ARG A 113 -4.17 27.47 -9.85
CA ARG A 113 -3.54 26.41 -9.05
C ARG A 113 -3.96 26.51 -7.59
N ILE A 114 -3.94 25.36 -6.94
CA ILE A 114 -4.07 25.28 -5.48
C ILE A 114 -2.82 24.69 -4.87
N TYR A 115 -2.46 25.19 -3.69
CA TYR A 115 -1.32 24.75 -2.91
C TYR A 115 -1.76 24.52 -1.46
N GLY A 116 -1.04 23.68 -0.74
CA GLY A 116 -1.26 23.48 0.70
C GLY A 116 -1.03 22.05 1.13
N ASP A 117 -0.72 21.87 2.42
CA ASP A 117 -0.50 20.55 3.00
C ASP A 117 -1.75 19.65 2.92
N GLY A 118 -2.93 20.24 2.88
CA GLY A 118 -4.20 19.53 2.73
C GLY A 118 -4.25 18.65 1.49
N ILE A 119 -3.65 19.10 0.38
CA ILE A 119 -3.55 18.36 -0.88
C ILE A 119 -2.62 17.16 -0.72
N ASN A 120 -1.46 17.38 -0.11
CA ASN A 120 -0.47 16.34 0.14
C ASN A 120 -1.06 15.23 1.02
N VAL A 121 -1.80 15.60 2.07
CA VAL A 121 -2.49 14.63 2.93
C VAL A 121 -3.51 13.82 2.14
N ALA A 122 -4.36 14.45 1.31
CA ALA A 122 -5.34 13.76 0.48
C ALA A 122 -4.67 12.74 -0.47
N ALA A 123 -3.58 13.11 -1.14
CA ALA A 123 -2.80 12.22 -2.01
C ALA A 123 -2.16 11.04 -1.24
N ARG A 124 -1.74 11.25 0.02
CA ARG A 124 -1.23 10.16 0.86
C ARG A 124 -2.33 9.22 1.34
N LEU A 125 -3.51 9.76 1.68
CA LEU A 125 -4.68 8.94 2.02
C LEU A 125 -5.13 8.09 0.83
N GLU A 126 -5.12 8.65 -0.38
CA GLU A 126 -5.37 7.93 -1.63
C GLU A 126 -4.40 6.75 -1.77
N SER A 127 -3.10 6.99 -1.61
CA SER A 127 -2.05 5.97 -1.81
C SER A 127 -2.16 4.77 -0.85
N ILE A 128 -2.76 4.93 0.32
CA ILE A 128 -2.99 3.86 1.30
C ILE A 128 -4.40 3.25 1.22
N ALA A 129 -5.29 3.81 0.39
CA ALA A 129 -6.61 3.26 0.16
C ALA A 129 -6.52 1.92 -0.60
N GLU A 130 -7.42 0.98 -0.27
CA GLU A 130 -7.57 -0.26 -1.04
C GLU A 130 -8.16 0.05 -2.43
N PRO A 131 -7.86 -0.73 -3.49
CA PRO A 131 -8.51 -0.58 -4.79
C PRO A 131 -10.03 -0.67 -4.67
N GLY A 132 -10.76 0.36 -5.09
CA GLY A 132 -12.21 0.50 -4.88
C GLY A 132 -12.57 1.08 -3.52
N GLY A 133 -11.60 1.45 -2.68
CA GLY A 133 -11.81 1.98 -1.35
C GLY A 133 -11.69 3.51 -1.26
N ILE A 134 -12.11 4.04 -0.11
CA ILE A 134 -12.02 5.46 0.24
C ILE A 134 -11.38 5.57 1.62
N CYS A 135 -10.30 6.34 1.74
CA CYS A 135 -9.70 6.71 3.01
C CYS A 135 -9.95 8.19 3.31
N VAL A 136 -10.30 8.50 4.54
CA VAL A 136 -10.57 9.88 4.97
C VAL A 136 -9.75 10.23 6.22
N SER A 137 -9.38 11.50 6.37
CA SER A 137 -8.79 12.01 7.61
C SER A 137 -9.84 12.08 8.73
N GLU A 138 -9.37 12.15 9.98
CA GLU A 138 -10.22 12.31 11.16
C GLU A 138 -11.12 13.53 11.06
N ASP A 139 -10.63 14.65 10.51
CA ASP A 139 -11.41 15.87 10.37
C ASP A 139 -12.58 15.68 9.40
N VAL A 140 -12.39 14.94 8.31
CA VAL A 140 -13.47 14.54 7.40
C VAL A 140 -14.44 13.61 8.12
N TYR A 141 -13.94 12.57 8.82
CA TYR A 141 -14.76 11.63 9.56
C TYR A 141 -15.68 12.32 10.58
N ARG A 142 -15.16 13.26 11.35
CA ARG A 142 -15.95 14.05 12.32
C ARG A 142 -17.09 14.83 11.67
N GLN A 143 -16.92 15.29 10.42
CA GLN A 143 -17.94 16.03 9.69
C GLN A 143 -19.05 15.14 9.12
N ILE A 144 -18.80 13.85 8.89
CA ILE A 144 -19.73 12.96 8.18
C ILE A 144 -20.39 11.91 9.06
N ARG A 145 -19.80 11.51 10.19
CA ARG A 145 -20.20 10.36 11.01
C ARG A 145 -21.67 10.38 11.44
N ASP A 146 -22.21 11.60 11.71
CA ASP A 146 -23.60 11.79 12.17
C ASP A 146 -24.55 12.15 11.02
N LYS A 147 -24.05 12.25 9.78
CA LYS A 147 -24.80 12.71 8.59
C LYS A 147 -24.93 11.64 7.51
N LEU A 148 -24.00 10.66 7.49
CA LEU A 148 -24.01 9.58 6.52
C LEU A 148 -24.01 8.23 7.25
N ALA A 149 -24.93 7.36 6.84
CA ALA A 149 -25.00 5.97 7.33
C ALA A 149 -23.98 5.09 6.58
N VAL A 150 -22.74 5.53 6.42
CA VAL A 150 -21.66 4.75 5.78
C VAL A 150 -20.81 4.13 6.88
N PRO A 151 -20.70 2.80 6.95
CA PRO A 151 -19.84 2.16 7.92
C PRO A 151 -18.39 2.60 7.73
N CYS A 152 -17.73 2.97 8.83
CA CYS A 152 -16.35 3.42 8.82
C CYS A 152 -15.50 2.49 9.67
N ARG A 153 -14.34 2.09 9.15
CA ARG A 153 -13.33 1.31 9.89
C ARG A 153 -12.18 2.22 10.29
N ASP A 154 -11.91 2.30 11.57
CA ASP A 154 -10.75 3.00 12.11
C ASP A 154 -9.46 2.26 11.70
N LEU A 155 -8.54 2.96 11.05
CA LEU A 155 -7.22 2.47 10.68
C LEU A 155 -6.12 2.96 11.62
N GLY A 156 -6.47 3.79 12.61
CA GLY A 156 -5.55 4.41 13.55
C GLY A 156 -4.70 5.54 12.95
N ALA A 157 -3.76 6.04 13.74
CA ALA A 157 -2.81 7.04 13.30
C ALA A 157 -1.80 6.43 12.32
N LYS A 158 -1.54 7.13 11.20
CA LYS A 158 -0.61 6.73 10.15
C LYS A 158 0.46 7.79 9.97
N GLU A 159 1.71 7.36 9.95
CA GLU A 159 2.80 8.19 9.47
C GLU A 159 2.75 8.21 7.95
N LEU A 160 2.54 9.39 7.38
CA LEU A 160 2.44 9.60 5.95
C LEU A 160 3.71 10.27 5.44
N LYS A 161 4.22 9.81 4.30
CA LYS A 161 5.48 10.33 3.73
C LYS A 161 5.42 11.84 3.53
N ASN A 162 6.40 12.56 4.08
CA ASN A 162 6.53 14.02 4.04
C ASN A 162 5.39 14.79 4.73
N ILE A 163 4.65 14.17 5.63
CA ILE A 163 3.68 14.84 6.51
C ILE A 163 4.26 14.82 7.92
N ALA A 164 4.40 16.01 8.53
CA ALA A 164 5.14 16.18 9.78
C ALA A 164 4.50 15.51 11.01
N ARG A 165 3.19 15.28 10.98
CA ARG A 165 2.44 14.67 12.09
C ARG A 165 1.65 13.46 11.60
N PRO A 166 1.53 12.40 12.41
CA PRO A 166 0.65 11.28 12.09
C PRO A 166 -0.78 11.77 11.86
N VAL A 167 -1.43 11.22 10.84
CA VAL A 167 -2.83 11.49 10.51
C VAL A 167 -3.66 10.30 10.94
N HIS A 168 -4.73 10.53 11.72
CA HIS A 168 -5.69 9.48 12.04
C HIS A 168 -6.60 9.24 10.83
N VAL A 169 -6.72 7.98 10.42
CA VAL A 169 -7.32 7.60 9.14
C VAL A 169 -8.50 6.65 9.35
N TYR A 170 -9.57 6.87 8.61
CA TYR A 170 -10.73 6.00 8.54
C TYR A 170 -10.93 5.51 7.11
N ALA A 171 -11.23 4.22 6.94
CA ALA A 171 -11.65 3.67 5.66
C ALA A 171 -13.18 3.58 5.64
N LEU A 172 -13.79 4.10 4.57
CA LEU A 172 -15.23 3.99 4.35
C LEU A 172 -15.56 2.64 3.72
N ASP A 173 -16.60 1.98 4.19
CA ASP A 173 -17.12 0.76 3.59
C ASP A 173 -18.19 1.12 2.54
N THR A 174 -17.77 1.13 1.28
CA THR A 174 -18.64 1.49 0.15
C THR A 174 -19.51 0.32 -0.35
N GLY A 175 -19.46 -0.85 0.34
CA GLY A 175 -20.14 -2.07 -0.14
C GLY A 175 -19.58 -2.65 -1.45
N ALA A 176 -18.55 -2.02 -2.03
CA ALA A 176 -17.88 -2.56 -3.21
C ALA A 176 -17.24 -3.92 -2.86
N PRO A 177 -17.34 -4.93 -3.74
CA PRO A 177 -16.75 -6.24 -3.48
C PRO A 177 -15.25 -6.05 -3.24
N ARG A 178 -14.83 -6.28 -1.99
CA ARG A 178 -13.42 -6.23 -1.61
C ARG A 178 -12.70 -7.28 -2.44
N ALA A 179 -11.91 -6.82 -3.39
CA ALA A 179 -11.05 -7.71 -4.14
C ALA A 179 -10.22 -8.53 -3.14
N ALA A 180 -10.10 -9.83 -3.36
CA ALA A 180 -9.43 -10.82 -2.50
C ALA A 180 -7.91 -10.55 -2.32
N TRP A 181 -7.51 -9.29 -2.27
CA TRP A 181 -6.12 -8.84 -2.17
C TRP A 181 -5.49 -9.15 -0.80
N ARG A 182 -6.30 -9.30 0.25
CA ARG A 182 -5.80 -9.78 1.55
C ARG A 182 -5.10 -11.14 1.48
N ARG A 183 -5.37 -11.97 0.45
CA ARG A 183 -4.70 -13.27 0.28
C ARG A 183 -3.25 -13.18 -0.21
N LYS A 184 -2.84 -12.10 -0.86
CA LYS A 184 -1.46 -11.99 -1.41
C LYS A 184 -0.41 -11.55 -0.40
N LEU A 185 -0.78 -10.83 0.66
CA LEU A 185 0.19 -10.45 1.70
C LEU A 185 0.55 -11.61 2.64
N SER A 186 -0.40 -12.55 2.88
CA SER A 186 -0.13 -13.74 3.70
C SER A 186 0.69 -14.81 2.99
N PHE A 187 0.79 -14.76 1.65
CA PHE A 187 1.52 -15.75 0.87
C PHE A 187 3.04 -15.50 0.81
N ARG A 188 3.49 -14.27 1.07
CA ARG A 188 4.95 -13.96 1.10
C ARG A 188 5.64 -14.33 2.40
N LEU A 189 4.91 -14.48 3.50
CA LEU A 189 5.49 -14.90 4.79
C LEU A 189 5.60 -16.44 4.94
N ARG A 190 4.79 -17.22 4.21
CA ARG A 190 4.83 -18.68 4.25
C ARG A 190 6.14 -19.31 3.77
N PRO A 191 6.77 -18.87 2.65
CA PRO A 191 8.04 -19.47 2.23
C PRO A 191 9.19 -19.14 3.19
N MET A 192 9.21 -17.98 3.85
CA MET A 192 10.23 -17.66 4.85
C MET A 192 10.10 -18.50 6.11
N LEU A 193 8.88 -18.77 6.58
CA LEU A 193 8.64 -19.63 7.74
C LEU A 193 8.97 -21.12 7.42
N LEU A 194 8.67 -21.58 6.20
CA LEU A 194 9.05 -22.92 5.75
C LEU A 194 10.56 -23.05 5.61
N LEU A 195 11.25 -22.04 5.08
CA LEU A 195 12.70 -22.04 4.96
C LEU A 195 13.37 -22.03 6.35
N ALA A 196 12.85 -21.24 7.29
CA ALA A 196 13.33 -21.21 8.66
C ALA A 196 13.11 -22.56 9.38
N ALA A 197 11.97 -23.22 9.16
CA ALA A 197 11.68 -24.54 9.72
C ALA A 197 12.60 -25.63 9.14
N VAL A 198 12.88 -25.60 7.84
CA VAL A 198 13.81 -26.53 7.17
C VAL A 198 15.25 -26.32 7.67
N LEU A 199 15.69 -25.07 7.83
CA LEU A 199 17.02 -24.79 8.38
C LEU A 199 17.15 -25.20 9.84
N ALA A 200 16.10 -25.06 10.65
CA ALA A 200 16.08 -25.52 12.03
C ALA A 200 16.14 -27.07 12.12
N LEU A 201 15.43 -27.79 11.24
CA LEU A 201 15.49 -29.25 11.15
C LEU A 201 16.85 -29.75 10.69
N LEU A 202 17.49 -29.08 9.74
CA LEU A 202 18.85 -29.42 9.30
C LEU A 202 19.89 -29.18 10.41
N ALA A 203 19.74 -28.05 11.14
CA ALA A 203 20.63 -27.77 12.27
C ALA A 203 20.49 -28.78 13.43
N ALA A 204 19.31 -29.34 13.66
CA ALA A 204 19.04 -30.38 14.66
C ALA A 204 19.53 -31.75 14.20
N ALA A 205 19.61 -32.03 12.89
CA ALA A 205 20.07 -33.29 12.35
C ALA A 205 21.61 -33.43 12.36
N VAL A 206 22.37 -32.34 12.24
CA VAL A 206 23.83 -32.34 12.22
C VAL A 206 24.46 -33.01 13.43
N PRO A 207 24.10 -32.71 14.70
CA PRO A 207 24.71 -33.39 15.84
C PRO A 207 24.37 -34.87 15.92
N LEU A 208 23.18 -35.28 15.45
CA LEU A 208 22.78 -36.71 15.44
C LEU A 208 23.61 -37.54 14.45
N VAL A 209 23.94 -36.96 13.30
CA VAL A 209 24.81 -37.60 12.28
C VAL A 209 26.25 -37.66 12.78
N TRP A 210 26.72 -36.60 13.47
CA TRP A 210 28.05 -36.58 14.07
C TRP A 210 28.23 -37.65 15.19
N GLN A 211 27.20 -37.88 16.01
CA GLN A 211 27.19 -38.91 17.04
C GLN A 211 27.24 -40.35 16.45
N ARG A 212 26.69 -40.54 15.26
CA ARG A 212 26.75 -41.87 14.59
C ARG A 212 28.02 -42.14 13.81
N LEU A 213 28.67 -41.10 13.27
CA LEU A 213 29.91 -41.23 12.48
C LEU A 213 31.17 -41.07 13.32
N GLY A 214 31.10 -40.61 14.56
CA GLY A 214 32.25 -40.26 15.40
C GLY A 214 32.67 -41.32 16.43
N LYS A 215 32.53 -42.64 16.16
CA LYS A 215 33.25 -43.67 16.91
C LYS A 215 34.38 -44.21 16.05
N PRO A 216 35.63 -43.76 16.22
CA PRO A 216 36.76 -44.54 15.76
C PRO A 216 36.95 -45.73 16.70
N ASP A 217 36.81 -46.93 16.20
CA ASP A 217 37.11 -48.17 16.90
C ASP A 217 38.57 -48.14 17.35
N GLY A 218 38.76 -48.21 18.67
CA GLY A 218 40.04 -48.37 19.31
C GLY A 218 40.59 -49.77 19.01
N GLY A 219 41.50 -49.86 18.06
CA GLY A 219 42.32 -51.02 17.81
C GLY A 219 43.64 -50.92 18.58
N ALA A 220 43.66 -51.43 19.79
CA ALA A 220 44.92 -51.74 20.48
C ALA A 220 45.61 -52.92 19.80
N ALA A 221 46.82 -52.74 19.37
CA ALA A 221 47.72 -53.83 19.08
C ALA A 221 49.09 -53.57 19.70
N TYR A 222 49.24 -54.24 20.74
CA TYR A 222 50.42 -54.80 21.40
C TYR A 222 51.51 -55.26 20.43
N LEU A 223 52.75 -54.77 20.56
CA LEU A 223 53.93 -55.56 20.34
C LEU A 223 55.09 -55.14 21.26
N ARG A 224 55.41 -56.10 22.06
CA ARG A 224 56.50 -56.24 23.03
C ARG A 224 57.73 -56.80 22.33
N GLY A 225 58.93 -56.43 22.82
CA GLY A 225 60.20 -57.13 22.58
C GLY A 225 61.16 -56.35 21.71
N GLY A 226 62.37 -56.15 22.00
CA GLY A 226 63.27 -56.68 22.98
C GLY A 226 64.67 -56.21 22.66
N HIS A 227 65.45 -56.03 23.67
CA HIS A 227 66.90 -56.18 23.76
C HIS A 227 67.87 -55.67 22.70
N GLY A 228 68.92 -55.01 23.25
CA GLY A 228 70.27 -55.12 22.77
C GLY A 228 71.09 -53.81 22.84
N SER A 229 71.65 -53.52 23.97
CA SER A 229 73.06 -53.42 24.36
C SER A 229 74.04 -52.76 23.38
N SER A 230 74.86 -51.97 23.97
CA SER A 230 76.30 -51.80 23.71
C SER A 230 76.74 -50.56 22.97
N ASN A 231 77.25 -49.63 23.66
CA ASN A 231 78.64 -49.40 24.05
C ASN A 231 79.41 -48.43 23.13
N ARG A 232 80.04 -47.48 23.79
CA ARG A 232 81.35 -46.88 23.64
C ARG A 232 81.58 -45.62 22.80
N ARG A 233 81.96 -44.66 23.63
CA ARG A 233 83.22 -43.88 23.59
C ARG A 233 83.31 -42.71 22.62
N HIS A 234 83.37 -41.56 23.26
CA HIS A 234 84.45 -40.52 23.24
C HIS A 234 85.43 -40.47 22.07
N PRO A 235 86.16 -39.36 21.94
CA PRO A 235 85.97 -37.92 22.16
C PRO A 235 86.44 -37.13 20.95
N GLY A 236 86.29 -35.82 21.06
CA GLY A 236 86.88 -34.82 20.18
C GLY A 236 86.21 -33.44 20.38
#